data_a1a385d1ab7eef066914d071e7fff395
#
_entry.id   a1a385d1ab7eef066914d071e7fff395
#
_cell.length_a   1.000
_cell.length_b   1.000
_cell.length_c   1.000
_cell.angle_alpha   90.00
_cell.angle_beta   90.00
_cell.angle_gamma   90.00
#
_symmetry.space_group_name_H-M   'P 1'
#
loop_
_entity.id
_entity.type
_entity.pdbx_description
1 polymer ?
#
loop_
_entity_poly.entity_id
_entity_poly.type
_entity_poly.pdbx_seq_one_letter_code
_entity_poly.pdbx_strand_id
1 'polypeptide(L)'
;MANVNGTEINLMPTEGMREEAQRYRNWKKEGEGGGTDDARTRATQILSGNQLSPDTVITMNAWFARHESDKSGKGFRQGEEGYPSNGRVAWAAWGGDAGQTWARSKSNSIKKARERTMSEQTQERAAPDALKTGDFVS
;
A
#
# COMPACT_ATOMS: atom_id res chain seq x y z
N MET A 1 3.29 4.32 15.42
CA MET A 1 3.78 4.82 14.13
C MET A 1 4.97 4.02 13.65
N ALA A 2 5.11 3.90 12.34
CA ALA A 2 6.26 3.19 11.78
C ALA A 2 7.44 4.15 11.65
N ASN A 3 8.63 3.66 11.98
CA ASN A 3 9.85 4.44 11.80
C ASN A 3 10.53 3.99 10.50
N VAL A 4 10.66 4.92 9.55
CA VAL A 4 11.29 4.64 8.27
C VAL A 4 12.52 5.53 8.19
N ASN A 5 13.67 4.94 8.49
CA ASN A 5 14.96 5.64 8.45
C ASN A 5 14.94 6.94 9.25
N GLY A 6 14.36 6.89 10.45
CA GLY A 6 14.28 8.05 11.34
C GLY A 6 13.05 8.92 11.16
N THR A 7 12.23 8.64 10.14
CA THR A 7 10.99 9.39 9.90
C THR A 7 9.81 8.60 10.45
N GLU A 8 9.00 9.24 11.26
CA GLU A 8 7.79 8.60 11.81
C GLU A 8 6.64 8.76 10.83
N ILE A 9 6.05 7.65 10.44
CA ILE A 9 4.93 7.64 9.48
C ILE A 9 3.79 6.84 10.07
N ASN A 10 2.59 7.43 10.06
CA ASN A 10 1.40 6.75 10.57
C ASN A 10 0.89 5.79 9.50
N LEU A 11 1.00 4.49 9.76
CA LEU A 11 0.54 3.45 8.83
C LEU A 11 -0.68 2.71 9.37
N MET A 12 -1.50 3.39 10.15
CA MET A 12 -2.76 2.83 10.62
C MET A 12 -3.80 2.92 9.50
N PRO A 13 -4.45 1.81 9.15
CA PRO A 13 -5.54 1.86 8.17
C PRO A 13 -6.66 2.79 8.61
N THR A 14 -7.29 3.44 7.63
CA THR A 14 -8.38 4.36 7.92
C THR A 14 -9.68 3.60 8.16
N GLU A 15 -10.67 4.31 8.66
CA GLU A 15 -11.99 3.72 8.86
C GLU A 15 -12.60 3.27 7.54
N GLY A 16 -12.45 4.06 6.48
CA GLY A 16 -12.96 3.68 5.16
C GLY A 16 -12.34 2.39 4.64
N MET A 17 -11.06 2.20 4.90
CA MET A 17 -10.38 0.95 4.54
C MET A 17 -10.97 -0.22 5.32
N ARG A 18 -11.22 -0.04 6.61
CA ARG A 18 -11.78 -1.11 7.44
C ARG A 18 -13.18 -1.45 7.02
N GLU A 19 -13.99 -0.46 6.66
CA GLU A 19 -15.33 -0.71 6.15
C GLU A 19 -15.30 -1.57 4.90
N GLU A 20 -14.38 -1.28 3.99
CA GLU A 20 -14.26 -2.06 2.76
C GLU A 20 -13.76 -3.48 3.04
N ALA A 21 -12.79 -3.63 3.92
CA ALA A 21 -12.31 -4.97 4.29
C ALA A 21 -13.42 -5.79 4.95
N GLN A 22 -14.25 -5.15 5.76
CA GLN A 22 -15.39 -5.83 6.35
C GLN A 22 -16.43 -6.22 5.30
N ARG A 23 -16.65 -5.35 4.31
CA ARG A 23 -17.52 -5.65 3.18
C ARG A 23 -17.02 -6.89 2.42
N TYR A 24 -15.69 -6.98 2.23
CA TYR A 24 -15.10 -8.17 1.63
C TYR A 24 -15.47 -9.42 2.41
N ARG A 25 -15.30 -9.38 3.75
CA ARG A 25 -15.64 -10.53 4.58
C ARG A 25 -17.10 -10.92 4.47
N ASN A 26 -17.97 -9.92 4.45
CA ASN A 26 -19.41 -10.18 4.33
C ASN A 26 -19.73 -10.83 3.00
N TRP A 27 -19.16 -10.34 1.91
CA TRP A 27 -19.35 -10.94 0.60
C TRP A 27 -18.88 -12.38 0.56
N LYS A 28 -17.73 -12.66 1.19
CA LYS A 28 -17.21 -14.03 1.21
C LYS A 28 -18.14 -14.95 2.00
N LYS A 29 -18.74 -14.47 3.07
CA LYS A 29 -19.73 -15.24 3.83
C LYS A 29 -20.98 -15.53 3.00
N GLU A 30 -21.31 -14.63 2.10
CA GLU A 30 -22.46 -14.78 1.21
C GLU A 30 -22.16 -15.65 0.00
N GLY A 31 -20.93 -16.12 -0.11
CA GLY A 31 -20.54 -17.01 -1.20
C GLY A 31 -20.02 -16.31 -2.45
N GLU A 32 -19.77 -15.02 -2.37
CA GLU A 32 -19.26 -14.31 -3.54
C GLU A 32 -17.85 -14.76 -3.88
N GLY A 33 -17.54 -14.79 -5.18
CA GLY A 33 -16.21 -15.13 -5.66
C GLY A 33 -15.27 -13.94 -5.56
N GLY A 34 -14.01 -14.19 -5.91
CA GLY A 34 -13.00 -13.13 -5.97
C GLY A 34 -12.10 -13.12 -4.75
N GLY A 35 -10.92 -12.54 -4.96
CA GLY A 35 -9.92 -12.49 -3.93
C GLY A 35 -9.08 -13.75 -3.87
N THR A 36 -7.82 -13.56 -3.58
CA THR A 36 -6.86 -14.66 -3.41
C THR A 36 -6.57 -14.81 -1.92
N ASP A 37 -5.69 -15.75 -1.56
CA ASP A 37 -5.22 -15.85 -0.19
C ASP A 37 -4.55 -14.55 0.26
N ASP A 38 -3.84 -13.88 -0.65
CA ASP A 38 -3.24 -12.59 -0.33
C ASP A 38 -4.30 -11.55 0.02
N ALA A 39 -5.43 -11.57 -0.70
CA ALA A 39 -6.52 -10.64 -0.41
C ALA A 39 -7.07 -10.89 0.99
N ARG A 40 -7.27 -12.15 1.35
CA ARG A 40 -7.76 -12.50 2.69
C ARG A 40 -6.80 -12.04 3.76
N THR A 41 -5.50 -12.27 3.54
CA THR A 41 -4.47 -11.82 4.48
C THR A 41 -4.51 -10.32 4.65
N ARG A 42 -4.66 -9.59 3.53
CA ARG A 42 -4.68 -8.13 3.57
C ARG A 42 -5.89 -7.60 4.34
N ALA A 43 -7.06 -8.17 4.08
CA ALA A 43 -8.26 -7.77 4.80
C ALA A 43 -8.09 -8.00 6.31
N THR A 44 -7.50 -9.12 6.69
CA THR A 44 -7.24 -9.42 8.10
C THR A 44 -6.32 -8.37 8.73
N GLN A 45 -5.26 -7.99 8.02
CA GLN A 45 -4.33 -6.97 8.50
C GLN A 45 -5.01 -5.61 8.68
N ILE A 46 -5.84 -5.22 7.70
CA ILE A 46 -6.54 -3.95 7.76
C ILE A 46 -7.49 -3.93 8.95
N LEU A 47 -8.13 -5.04 9.24
CA LEU A 47 -9.12 -5.14 10.32
C LEU A 47 -8.50 -5.36 11.69
N SER A 48 -7.20 -5.61 11.76
CA SER A 48 -6.54 -5.98 13.02
C SER A 48 -6.46 -4.83 14.02
N GLY A 49 -6.55 -3.59 13.54
CA GLY A 49 -6.37 -2.42 14.41
C GLY A 49 -4.93 -2.06 14.65
N ASN A 50 -4.00 -2.66 13.90
CA ASN A 50 -2.57 -2.42 14.06
C ASN A 50 -2.02 -1.63 12.87
N GLN A 51 -0.86 -1.00 13.11
CA GLN A 51 -0.10 -0.36 12.02
C GLN A 51 0.31 -1.42 11.01
N LEU A 52 0.30 -1.07 9.74
CA LEU A 52 0.85 -1.94 8.70
C LEU A 52 2.34 -1.68 8.56
N SER A 53 3.06 -2.65 8.00
CA SER A 53 4.48 -2.46 7.76
C SER A 53 4.71 -1.62 6.50
N PRO A 54 5.84 -0.91 6.41
CA PRO A 54 6.15 -0.18 5.18
C PRO A 54 6.15 -1.05 3.93
N ASP A 55 6.68 -2.27 4.02
CA ASP A 55 6.70 -3.16 2.87
C ASP A 55 5.30 -3.57 2.44
N THR A 56 4.40 -3.78 3.40
CA THR A 56 3.01 -4.08 3.07
C THR A 56 2.37 -2.92 2.31
N VAL A 57 2.63 -1.69 2.73
CA VAL A 57 2.08 -0.52 2.07
C VAL A 57 2.58 -0.40 0.63
N ILE A 58 3.87 -0.62 0.43
CA ILE A 58 4.45 -0.59 -0.92
C ILE A 58 3.79 -1.66 -1.80
N THR A 59 3.60 -2.86 -1.26
CA THR A 59 2.92 -3.95 -1.97
C THR A 59 1.49 -3.56 -2.32
N MET A 60 0.77 -2.94 -1.40
CA MET A 60 -0.60 -2.51 -1.64
C MET A 60 -0.68 -1.50 -2.78
N ASN A 61 0.21 -0.52 -2.76
CA ASN A 61 0.22 0.49 -3.81
C ASN A 61 0.45 -0.14 -5.19
N ALA A 62 1.38 -1.09 -5.27
CA ALA A 62 1.66 -1.79 -6.53
C ALA A 62 0.46 -2.62 -6.97
N TRP A 63 -0.22 -3.27 -6.02
CA TRP A 63 -1.40 -4.07 -6.33
C TRP A 63 -2.50 -3.21 -6.94
N PHE A 64 -2.80 -2.06 -6.33
CA PHE A 64 -3.84 -1.17 -6.84
C PHE A 64 -3.49 -0.68 -8.25
N ALA A 65 -2.22 -0.37 -8.50
CA ALA A 65 -1.80 0.09 -9.83
C ALA A 65 -2.04 -1.00 -10.88
N ARG A 66 -1.73 -2.25 -10.56
CA ARG A 66 -1.92 -3.34 -11.51
C ARG A 66 -3.39 -3.66 -11.74
N HIS A 67 -4.24 -3.41 -10.77
CA HIS A 67 -5.65 -3.80 -10.84
C HIS A 67 -6.60 -2.62 -11.07
N GLU A 68 -6.04 -1.47 -11.39
CA GLU A 68 -6.86 -0.27 -11.66
C GLU A 68 -7.88 -0.52 -12.75
N SER A 69 -7.52 -1.28 -13.77
CA SER A 69 -8.41 -1.57 -14.90
C SER A 69 -9.65 -2.37 -14.49
N ASP A 70 -9.59 -3.06 -13.35
CA ASP A 70 -10.77 -3.81 -12.86
C ASP A 70 -11.95 -2.89 -12.59
N LYS A 71 -11.69 -1.61 -12.32
CA LYS A 71 -12.75 -0.63 -12.06
C LYS A 71 -13.64 -0.39 -13.27
N SER A 72 -13.14 -0.67 -14.47
CA SER A 72 -13.91 -0.56 -15.69
C SER A 72 -14.65 -1.83 -16.05
N GLY A 73 -14.43 -2.90 -15.30
CA GLY A 73 -15.05 -4.18 -15.59
C GLY A 73 -16.53 -4.19 -15.24
N LYS A 74 -17.27 -5.06 -15.94
CA LYS A 74 -18.70 -5.20 -15.69
C LYS A 74 -18.93 -5.75 -14.29
N GLY A 75 -19.87 -5.15 -13.58
CA GLY A 75 -20.22 -5.61 -12.23
C GLY A 75 -19.35 -5.02 -11.14
N PHE A 76 -18.46 -4.10 -11.49
CA PHE A 76 -17.64 -3.45 -10.47
C PHE A 76 -18.45 -2.44 -9.66
N ARG A 77 -19.41 -1.77 -10.28
CA ARG A 77 -20.18 -0.72 -9.62
C ARG A 77 -21.53 -1.25 -9.19
N GLN A 78 -21.99 -0.74 -8.05
CA GLN A 78 -23.29 -1.10 -7.53
C GLN A 78 -24.36 -0.76 -8.58
N GLY A 79 -25.30 -1.66 -8.79
CA GLY A 79 -26.36 -1.49 -9.78
C GLY A 79 -26.05 -2.14 -11.10
N GLU A 80 -24.81 -2.52 -11.36
CA GLU A 80 -24.46 -3.20 -12.59
C GLU A 80 -24.76 -4.69 -12.48
N GLU A 81 -25.04 -5.30 -13.62
CA GLU A 81 -25.25 -6.74 -13.66
C GLU A 81 -23.96 -7.44 -13.24
N GLY A 82 -24.10 -8.44 -12.37
CA GLY A 82 -22.95 -9.19 -11.88
C GLY A 82 -22.23 -8.53 -10.70
N TYR A 83 -22.78 -7.47 -10.14
CA TYR A 83 -22.19 -6.83 -8.97
C TYR A 83 -22.40 -7.71 -7.74
N PRO A 84 -21.36 -7.91 -6.90
CA PRO A 84 -20.00 -7.43 -7.09
C PRO A 84 -19.22 -8.40 -7.99
N SER A 85 -18.44 -7.83 -8.91
CA SER A 85 -17.53 -8.63 -9.73
C SER A 85 -16.42 -9.20 -8.85
N ASN A 86 -15.73 -10.22 -9.35
CA ASN A 86 -14.58 -10.76 -8.63
C ASN A 86 -13.55 -9.67 -8.36
N GLY A 87 -13.33 -8.78 -9.33
CA GLY A 87 -12.41 -7.66 -9.15
C GLY A 87 -12.87 -6.70 -8.05
N ARG A 88 -14.20 -6.47 -7.96
CA ARG A 88 -14.71 -5.59 -6.90
C ARG A 88 -14.53 -6.21 -5.52
N VAL A 89 -14.75 -7.52 -5.41
CA VAL A 89 -14.58 -8.22 -4.13
C VAL A 89 -13.11 -8.13 -3.70
N ALA A 90 -12.18 -8.39 -4.63
CA ALA A 90 -10.76 -8.28 -4.32
C ALA A 90 -10.38 -6.85 -3.94
N TRP A 91 -10.94 -5.86 -4.65
CA TRP A 91 -10.68 -4.44 -4.37
C TRP A 91 -11.03 -4.09 -2.94
N ALA A 92 -12.17 -4.61 -2.46
CA ALA A 92 -12.59 -4.36 -1.08
C ALA A 92 -11.62 -4.96 -0.06
N ALA A 93 -11.08 -6.15 -0.35
CA ALA A 93 -10.14 -6.81 0.56
C ALA A 93 -8.89 -5.97 0.80
N TRP A 94 -8.47 -5.18 -0.18
CA TRP A 94 -7.28 -4.34 -0.06
C TRP A 94 -7.61 -2.94 0.45
N GLY A 95 -8.87 -2.68 0.81
CA GLY A 95 -9.28 -1.43 1.42
C GLY A 95 -10.12 -0.52 0.54
N GLY A 96 -10.49 -0.98 -0.67
CA GLY A 96 -11.31 -0.19 -1.58
C GLY A 96 -10.60 1.06 -2.08
N ASP A 97 -11.38 2.01 -2.59
CA ASP A 97 -10.82 3.29 -3.06
C ASP A 97 -10.08 4.02 -1.94
N ALA A 98 -10.59 3.90 -0.70
CA ALA A 98 -9.91 4.49 0.45
C ALA A 98 -8.51 3.91 0.61
N GLY A 99 -8.37 2.59 0.40
CA GLY A 99 -7.08 1.92 0.46
C GLY A 99 -6.15 2.36 -0.65
N GLN A 100 -6.69 2.54 -1.84
CA GLN A 100 -5.88 2.99 -2.98
C GLN A 100 -5.26 4.36 -2.71
N THR A 101 -6.06 5.31 -2.28
CA THR A 101 -5.60 6.67 -1.99
C THR A 101 -4.59 6.66 -0.86
N TRP A 102 -4.91 5.94 0.21
CA TRP A 102 -4.06 5.85 1.39
C TRP A 102 -2.71 5.23 1.05
N ALA A 103 -2.72 4.08 0.33
CA ALA A 103 -1.48 3.37 -0.01
C ALA A 103 -0.59 4.22 -0.91
N ARG A 104 -1.18 4.95 -1.85
CA ARG A 104 -0.40 5.83 -2.73
C ARG A 104 0.30 6.90 -1.92
N SER A 105 -0.42 7.55 -1.03
CA SER A 105 0.12 8.62 -0.21
C SER A 105 1.22 8.11 0.72
N LYS A 106 0.94 7.00 1.43
CA LYS A 106 1.92 6.47 2.38
C LYS A 106 3.13 5.88 1.67
N SER A 107 2.92 5.23 0.53
CA SER A 107 4.03 4.71 -0.27
C SER A 107 4.98 5.83 -0.67
N ASN A 108 4.44 6.98 -1.09
CA ASN A 108 5.29 8.12 -1.45
C ASN A 108 6.08 8.61 -0.25
N SER A 109 5.46 8.68 0.92
CA SER A 109 6.16 9.11 2.13
C SER A 109 7.29 8.15 2.51
N ILE A 110 7.01 6.85 2.39
CA ILE A 110 8.01 5.83 2.70
C ILE A 110 9.19 5.93 1.74
N LYS A 111 8.92 6.07 0.46
CA LYS A 111 9.98 6.16 -0.55
C LYS A 111 10.83 7.40 -0.36
N LYS A 112 10.20 8.53 -0.05
CA LYS A 112 10.94 9.76 0.23
C LYS A 112 11.87 9.62 1.42
N ALA A 113 11.38 8.99 2.49
CA ALA A 113 12.20 8.78 3.68
C ALA A 113 13.41 7.91 3.36
N ARG A 114 13.21 6.86 2.57
CA ARG A 114 14.29 5.95 2.19
C ARG A 114 15.30 6.62 1.28
N GLU A 115 14.83 7.41 0.31
CA GLU A 115 15.71 8.11 -0.63
C GLU A 115 16.56 9.16 0.08
N ARG A 116 15.94 9.92 0.99
CA ARG A 116 16.69 10.97 1.70
C ARG A 116 17.83 10.39 2.50
N THR A 117 17.60 9.29 3.18
CA THR A 117 18.64 8.63 3.95
C THR A 117 19.78 8.16 3.06
N MET A 118 19.46 7.58 1.91
CA MET A 118 20.48 7.14 0.96
C MET A 118 21.31 8.31 0.44
N SER A 119 20.67 9.42 0.12
CA SER A 119 21.39 10.62 -0.34
C SER A 119 22.34 11.14 0.70
N GLU A 120 21.92 11.18 1.95
CA GLU A 120 22.76 11.64 3.04
C GLU A 120 23.97 10.75 3.21
N GLN A 121 23.77 9.43 3.15
CA GLN A 121 24.88 8.49 3.25
C GLN A 121 25.85 8.64 2.11
N THR A 122 25.36 8.86 0.91
CA THR A 122 26.23 9.05 -0.25
C THR A 122 27.08 10.30 -0.10
N GLN A 123 26.48 11.38 0.37
CA GLN A 123 27.22 12.61 0.59
C GLN A 123 28.32 12.44 1.63
N GLU A 124 28.02 11.74 2.70
CA GLU A 124 29.01 11.50 3.74
C GLU A 124 30.19 10.72 3.21
N ARG A 125 29.94 9.72 2.40
CA ARG A 125 31.01 8.92 1.86
C ARG A 125 31.89 9.69 0.89
N ALA A 126 31.31 10.61 0.14
CA ALA A 126 32.04 11.38 -0.84
C ALA A 126 32.91 12.46 -0.21
N ALA A 127 32.45 13.05 0.86
CA ALA A 127 33.09 14.23 1.43
C ALA A 127 34.56 14.01 1.82
N PRO A 128 34.91 12.97 2.56
CA PRO A 128 36.32 12.82 2.97
C PRO A 128 37.25 12.59 1.80
N ASP A 129 36.81 11.90 0.80
CA ASP A 129 37.67 11.60 -0.34
C ASP A 129 37.88 12.79 -1.23
N ALA A 130 36.90 13.63 -1.36
CA ALA A 130 36.97 14.76 -2.24
C ALA A 130 38.05 15.75 -1.79
N LEU A 131 38.40 15.70 -0.58
CA LEU A 131 39.39 16.65 -0.04
C LEU A 131 40.79 16.35 -0.42
N LYS A 132 41.05 15.27 -0.91
CA LYS A 132 42.41 14.98 -1.22
C LYS A 132 42.78 15.41 -2.54
N THR A 133 42.81 15.52 -2.67
CA THR A 133 43.24 15.58 -3.58
C THR A 133 43.34 15.07 -4.54
N GLY A 134 43.45 14.64 -4.18
CA GLY A 134 43.37 14.32 -4.75
C GLY A 134 43.01 13.78 -5.14
N ASP A 135 43.15 13.38 -5.06
CA ASP A 135 42.71 12.83 -5.26
C ASP A 135 42.06 12.53 -5.43
N PHE A 136 41.81 12.12 -5.28
CA PHE A 136 41.05 11.72 -5.31
C PHE A 136 40.31 11.58 -5.23
N VAL A 137 40.40 11.58 -5.03
CA VAL A 137 39.72 11.41 -4.63
C VAL A 137 39.08 11.24 -4.41
N SER A 138 38.61 10.95 -4.17
CA SER A 138 38.03 10.65 -3.93
C SER A 138 37.30 10.48 -4.25
#